data_53ad1152e21de8bf1569ce1bdb896c6f
#
_entry.id   53ad1152e21de8bf1569ce1bdb896c6f
#
_cell.length_a   1.000
_cell.length_b   1.000
_cell.length_c   1.000
_cell.angle_alpha   90.00
_cell.angle_beta   90.00
_cell.angle_gamma   90.00
#
_symmetry.space_group_name_H-M   'P 1'
#
loop_
_entity.id
_entity.type
_entity.pdbx_description
1 polymer ?
#
loop_
_entity_poly.entity_id
_entity_poly.type
_entity_poly.pdbx_seq_one_letter_code
_entity_poly.pdbx_strand_id
1 'polypeptide(L)'
;MIENIYLKSPLGRYGIVLKETSEFIGTIDLMNWSDGKEAEIGYIINKKFWGNGLATEASAKILELCFEVLGFEEVHAFCALENPASARVLTKLGMTEVERIPNDKQFNGQWVSSRHFKMIKVNYLK
;
A
#
# COMPACT_ATOMS: atom_id res chain seq x y z
N MET A 1 -11.12 -2.23 -17.91
CA MET A 1 -9.95 -1.53 -17.33
C MET A 1 -8.66 -2.13 -17.87
N ILE A 2 -7.75 -1.28 -18.34
CA ILE A 2 -6.45 -1.74 -18.83
C ILE A 2 -5.51 -1.85 -17.65
N GLU A 3 -4.95 -3.03 -17.47
CA GLU A 3 -3.94 -3.23 -16.42
C GLU A 3 -2.56 -2.90 -16.94
N ASN A 4 -1.85 -2.04 -16.23
CA ASN A 4 -0.51 -1.59 -16.61
C ASN A 4 0.60 -2.38 -15.94
N ILE A 5 0.29 -3.08 -14.86
CA ILE A 5 1.29 -3.79 -14.07
C ILE A 5 0.80 -5.18 -13.66
N TYR A 6 1.74 -6.03 -13.29
CA TYR A 6 1.41 -7.25 -12.54
C TYR A 6 2.34 -7.35 -11.33
N LEU A 7 1.93 -8.14 -10.35
CA LEU A 7 2.69 -8.36 -9.13
C LEU A 7 3.35 -9.74 -9.18
N LYS A 8 4.64 -9.76 -8.87
CA LYS A 8 5.43 -10.99 -8.88
C LYS A 8 5.89 -11.28 -7.45
N SER A 9 5.49 -12.45 -6.92
CA SER A 9 5.84 -12.83 -5.55
C SER A 9 7.26 -13.38 -5.49
N PRO A 10 7.93 -13.37 -4.32
CA PRO A 10 7.59 -14.25 -3.21
C PRO A 10 6.63 -13.64 -2.19
N LEU A 11 6.12 -14.51 -1.31
CA LEU A 11 5.15 -14.14 -0.29
C LEU A 11 5.65 -13.04 0.64
N GLY A 12 4.76 -12.10 0.94
CA GLY A 12 5.05 -10.99 1.84
C GLY A 12 5.66 -9.78 1.15
N ARG A 13 6.32 -9.99 0.03
CA ARG A 13 6.87 -8.90 -0.77
C ARG A 13 6.65 -9.20 -2.25
N TYR A 14 6.01 -8.28 -2.93
CA TYR A 14 5.69 -8.45 -4.35
C TYR A 14 6.45 -7.43 -5.17
N GLY A 15 7.09 -7.89 -6.24
CA GLY A 15 7.69 -6.99 -7.22
C GLY A 15 6.60 -6.41 -8.10
N ILE A 16 6.68 -5.12 -8.38
CA ILE A 16 5.76 -4.45 -9.30
C ILE A 16 6.42 -4.41 -10.66
N VAL A 17 5.80 -5.02 -11.66
CA VAL A 17 6.36 -5.14 -13.00
C VAL A 17 5.43 -4.47 -14.01
N LEU A 18 6.02 -3.59 -14.82
CA LEU A 18 5.30 -2.90 -15.88
C LEU A 18 5.06 -3.89 -17.03
N LYS A 19 3.81 -4.11 -17.41
CA LYS A 19 3.47 -5.09 -18.45
C LYS A 19 4.06 -4.75 -19.81
N GLU A 20 4.05 -3.49 -20.16
CA GLU A 20 4.50 -3.03 -21.48
C GLU A 20 5.97 -3.32 -21.75
N THR A 21 6.82 -3.16 -20.75
CA THR A 21 8.27 -3.26 -20.92
C THR A 21 8.90 -4.43 -20.15
N SER A 22 8.13 -5.10 -19.30
CA SER A 22 8.61 -6.11 -18.34
C SER A 22 9.61 -5.54 -17.35
N GLU A 23 9.57 -4.23 -17.13
CA GLU A 23 10.47 -3.52 -16.25
C GLU A 23 10.01 -3.64 -14.80
N PHE A 24 10.95 -3.94 -13.90
CA PHE A 24 10.72 -3.96 -12.46
C PHE A 24 10.76 -2.51 -11.96
N ILE A 25 9.65 -2.02 -11.39
CA ILE A 25 9.53 -0.61 -11.04
C ILE A 25 9.40 -0.34 -9.54
N GLY A 26 9.25 -1.38 -8.73
CA GLY A 26 9.12 -1.20 -7.29
C GLY A 26 8.65 -2.45 -6.58
N THR A 27 8.31 -2.30 -5.31
CA THR A 27 7.81 -3.41 -4.48
C THR A 27 6.59 -2.97 -3.69
N ILE A 28 5.77 -3.95 -3.34
CA ILE A 28 4.69 -3.75 -2.38
C ILE A 28 4.76 -4.89 -1.38
N ASP A 29 4.75 -4.54 -0.09
CA ASP A 29 4.88 -5.48 1.01
C ASP A 29 3.53 -5.73 1.66
N LEU A 30 3.33 -6.97 2.09
CA LEU A 30 2.16 -7.38 2.84
C LEU A 30 2.65 -8.04 4.12
N MET A 31 2.32 -7.44 5.27
CA MET A 31 2.72 -7.95 6.58
C MET A 31 1.48 -8.39 7.36
N ASN A 32 1.54 -9.60 7.92
CA ASN A 32 0.45 -10.16 8.71
C ASN A 32 0.62 -9.71 10.18
N TRP A 33 -0.38 -9.01 10.72
CA TRP A 33 -0.33 -8.52 12.09
C TRP A 33 -0.90 -9.50 13.12
N SER A 34 -2.01 -10.14 12.80
CA SER A 34 -2.83 -10.84 13.81
C SER A 34 -3.42 -12.12 13.25
N ASP A 35 -2.60 -13.14 13.12
CA ASP A 35 -3.03 -14.49 12.73
C ASP A 35 -4.00 -14.52 11.54
N GLY A 36 -3.73 -13.72 10.52
CA GLY A 36 -4.53 -13.68 9.31
C GLY A 36 -5.75 -12.79 9.35
N LYS A 37 -5.94 -12.01 10.42
CA LYS A 37 -7.10 -11.10 10.53
C LYS A 37 -6.80 -9.69 10.09
N GLU A 38 -5.61 -9.20 10.41
CA GLU A 38 -5.20 -7.84 10.06
C GLU A 38 -3.86 -7.88 9.36
N ALA A 39 -3.69 -7.00 8.39
CA ALA A 39 -2.46 -6.89 7.63
C ALA A 39 -2.06 -5.44 7.47
N GLU A 40 -0.80 -5.22 7.22
CA GLU A 40 -0.28 -3.91 6.86
C GLU A 40 0.29 -3.99 5.45
N ILE A 41 0.02 -2.99 4.62
CA ILE A 41 0.61 -2.88 3.29
C ILE A 41 1.53 -1.66 3.22
N GLY A 42 2.59 -1.78 2.42
CA GLY A 42 3.48 -0.67 2.15
C GLY A 42 4.05 -0.84 0.74
N TYR A 43 4.37 0.26 0.08
CA TYR A 43 4.92 0.19 -1.27
C TYR A 43 6.05 1.18 -1.46
N ILE A 44 6.94 0.84 -2.38
CA ILE A 44 8.00 1.73 -2.86
C ILE A 44 8.02 1.61 -4.37
N ILE A 45 7.87 2.74 -5.06
CA ILE A 45 7.96 2.79 -6.51
C ILE A 45 9.09 3.72 -6.90
N ASN A 46 9.91 3.30 -7.86
CA ASN A 46 10.98 4.11 -8.40
C ASN A 46 10.42 5.47 -8.84
N LYS A 47 11.08 6.54 -8.41
CA LYS A 47 10.66 7.92 -8.66
C LYS A 47 10.35 8.21 -10.13
N LYS A 48 11.08 7.58 -11.03
CA LYS A 48 10.89 7.70 -12.48
C LYS A 48 9.44 7.38 -12.91
N PHE A 49 8.73 6.55 -12.15
CA PHE A 49 7.40 6.09 -12.50
C PHE A 49 6.28 6.75 -11.68
N TRP A 50 6.62 7.76 -10.87
CA TRP A 50 5.62 8.47 -10.08
C TRP A 50 4.68 9.28 -10.99
N GLY A 51 3.46 9.53 -10.49
CA GLY A 51 2.51 10.37 -11.18
C GLY A 51 1.71 9.69 -12.29
N ASN A 52 1.84 8.37 -12.42
CA ASN A 52 1.17 7.61 -13.49
C ASN A 52 0.07 6.68 -12.97
N GLY A 53 -0.32 6.82 -11.69
CA GLY A 53 -1.35 5.96 -11.11
C GLY A 53 -0.91 4.54 -10.81
N LEU A 54 0.38 4.22 -10.95
CA LEU A 54 0.86 2.86 -10.76
C LEU A 54 0.84 2.42 -9.30
N ALA A 55 1.11 3.35 -8.37
CA ALA A 55 1.01 3.05 -6.94
C ALA A 55 -0.44 2.70 -6.55
N THR A 56 -1.39 3.45 -7.09
CA THR A 56 -2.82 3.20 -6.85
C THR A 56 -3.22 1.83 -7.41
N GLU A 57 -2.77 1.52 -8.60
CA GLU A 57 -3.08 0.23 -9.23
C GLU A 57 -2.48 -0.94 -8.45
N ALA A 58 -1.21 -0.83 -8.04
CA ALA A 58 -0.54 -1.87 -7.26
C ALA A 58 -1.23 -2.08 -5.91
N SER A 59 -1.56 -0.99 -5.23
CA SER A 59 -2.23 -1.06 -3.94
C SER A 59 -3.64 -1.64 -4.05
N ALA A 60 -4.36 -1.31 -5.12
CA ALA A 60 -5.68 -1.90 -5.38
C ALA A 60 -5.60 -3.41 -5.56
N LYS A 61 -4.58 -3.89 -6.27
CA LYS A 61 -4.36 -5.32 -6.47
C LYS A 61 -4.07 -6.04 -5.16
N ILE A 62 -3.26 -5.43 -4.31
CA ILE A 62 -2.94 -6.01 -2.99
C ILE A 62 -4.17 -6.02 -2.08
N LEU A 63 -5.00 -4.98 -2.11
CA LEU A 63 -6.23 -4.95 -1.32
C LEU A 63 -7.19 -6.05 -1.77
N GLU A 64 -7.30 -6.26 -3.07
CA GLU A 64 -8.10 -7.36 -3.61
C GLU A 64 -7.59 -8.71 -3.10
N LEU A 65 -6.27 -8.93 -3.13
CA LEU A 65 -5.67 -10.15 -2.61
C LEU A 65 -5.99 -10.31 -1.11
N CYS A 66 -5.82 -9.24 -0.33
CA CYS A 66 -6.07 -9.28 1.11
C CYS A 66 -7.50 -9.65 1.45
N PHE A 67 -8.47 -9.00 0.83
CA PHE A 67 -9.87 -9.16 1.20
C PHE A 67 -10.55 -10.32 0.49
N GLU A 68 -10.21 -10.59 -0.76
CA GLU A 68 -10.94 -11.59 -1.55
C GLU A 68 -10.28 -12.95 -1.57
N VAL A 69 -8.97 -13.03 -1.38
CA VAL A 69 -8.24 -14.30 -1.44
C VAL A 69 -7.76 -14.73 -0.07
N LEU A 70 -7.06 -13.84 0.66
CA LEU A 70 -6.46 -14.19 1.95
C LEU A 70 -7.43 -14.05 3.13
N GLY A 71 -8.54 -13.36 2.94
CA GLY A 71 -9.58 -13.28 3.95
C GLY A 71 -9.30 -12.36 5.13
N PHE A 72 -8.40 -11.39 4.99
CA PHE A 72 -8.17 -10.42 6.06
C PHE A 72 -9.43 -9.58 6.30
N GLU A 73 -9.62 -9.18 7.54
CA GLU A 73 -10.76 -8.35 7.94
C GLU A 73 -10.43 -6.87 7.93
N GLU A 74 -9.16 -6.53 8.16
CA GLU A 74 -8.68 -5.16 8.18
C GLU A 74 -7.33 -5.06 7.51
N VAL A 75 -7.10 -3.98 6.78
CA VAL A 75 -5.82 -3.67 6.17
C VAL A 75 -5.39 -2.27 6.61
N HIS A 76 -4.16 -2.15 7.04
CA HIS A 76 -3.56 -0.92 7.53
C HIS A 76 -2.47 -0.45 6.60
N ALA A 77 -2.26 0.87 6.54
CA ALA A 77 -1.16 1.45 5.79
C ALA A 77 -0.70 2.73 6.50
N PHE A 78 0.59 3.00 6.42
CA PHE A 78 1.19 4.17 7.02
C PHE A 78 1.94 4.96 5.97
N CYS A 79 1.92 6.27 6.09
CA CYS A 79 2.77 7.12 5.26
C CYS A 79 3.31 8.27 6.10
N ALA A 80 4.44 8.83 5.68
CA ALA A 80 5.02 9.99 6.37
C ALA A 80 4.06 11.17 6.26
N LEU A 81 3.97 11.95 7.33
CA LEU A 81 3.15 13.17 7.34
C LEU A 81 3.55 14.11 6.20
N GLU A 82 4.83 14.11 5.85
CA GLU A 82 5.38 14.97 4.81
C GLU A 82 5.23 14.41 3.40
N ASN A 83 4.52 13.28 3.26
CA ASN A 83 4.30 12.65 1.95
C ASN A 83 2.83 12.70 1.55
N PRO A 84 2.33 13.86 1.08
CA PRO A 84 0.92 13.97 0.70
C PRO A 84 0.55 13.12 -0.51
N ALA A 85 1.51 12.79 -1.37
CA ALA A 85 1.25 11.94 -2.53
C ALA A 85 0.81 10.54 -2.10
N SER A 86 1.49 9.96 -1.10
CA SER A 86 1.13 8.65 -0.58
C SER A 86 -0.25 8.69 0.11
N ALA A 87 -0.52 9.75 0.88
CA ALA A 87 -1.83 9.92 1.51
C ALA A 87 -2.95 10.00 0.47
N ARG A 88 -2.70 10.66 -0.66
CA ARG A 88 -3.69 10.74 -1.76
C ARG A 88 -3.97 9.37 -2.35
N VAL A 89 -2.94 8.55 -2.53
CA VAL A 89 -3.12 7.18 -3.03
C VAL A 89 -4.03 6.38 -2.09
N LEU A 90 -3.73 6.42 -0.79
CA LEU A 90 -4.50 5.67 0.19
C LEU A 90 -5.95 6.15 0.27
N THR A 91 -6.15 7.46 0.25
CA THR A 91 -7.49 8.06 0.26
C THR A 91 -8.28 7.67 -1.00
N LYS A 92 -7.63 7.71 -2.14
CA LYS A 92 -8.25 7.37 -3.43
C LYS A 92 -8.70 5.91 -3.46
N LEU A 93 -8.00 5.03 -2.76
CA LEU A 93 -8.37 3.62 -2.64
C LEU A 93 -9.56 3.40 -1.71
N GLY A 94 -9.98 4.41 -0.97
CA GLY A 94 -11.08 4.30 -0.02
C GLY A 94 -10.64 4.03 1.40
N MET A 95 -9.34 4.07 1.69
CA MET A 95 -8.84 3.93 3.06
C MET A 95 -9.12 5.21 3.85
N THR A 96 -9.38 5.05 5.14
CA THR A 96 -9.71 6.14 6.04
C THR A 96 -8.54 6.44 6.95
N GLU A 97 -8.16 7.72 7.05
CA GLU A 97 -7.15 8.13 8.02
C GLU A 97 -7.74 8.05 9.43
N VAL A 98 -7.12 7.26 10.30
CA VAL A 98 -7.62 7.03 11.65
C VAL A 98 -6.82 7.74 12.73
N GLU A 99 -5.55 8.06 12.47
CA GLU A 99 -4.75 8.80 13.44
C GLU A 99 -3.47 9.35 12.80
N ARG A 100 -2.88 10.32 13.49
CA ARG A 100 -1.56 10.82 13.16
C ARG A 100 -0.66 10.52 14.35
N ILE A 101 0.53 9.97 14.07
CA ILE A 101 1.45 9.50 15.10
C ILE A 101 2.66 10.41 15.08
N PRO A 102 2.81 11.32 16.06
CA PRO A 102 3.97 12.20 16.09
C PRO A 102 5.22 11.44 16.48
N ASN A 103 6.34 11.81 15.87
CA ASN A 103 7.64 11.23 16.15
C ASN A 103 7.64 9.70 16.13
N ASP A 104 7.04 9.14 15.09
CA ASP A 104 6.82 7.70 14.97
C ASP A 104 8.10 6.94 14.63
N LYS A 105 8.93 7.51 13.76
CA LYS A 105 10.12 6.83 13.25
C LYS A 105 11.28 7.79 13.14
N GLN A 106 12.51 7.26 13.19
CA GLN A 106 13.70 8.03 12.89
C GLN A 106 14.12 7.78 11.45
N PHE A 107 14.43 8.86 10.74
CA PHE A 107 14.94 8.80 9.39
C PHE A 107 16.09 9.80 9.27
N ASN A 108 17.28 9.31 8.96
CA ASN A 108 18.50 10.15 8.90
C ASN A 108 18.72 10.95 10.19
N GLY A 109 18.47 10.34 11.34
CA GLY A 109 18.67 10.97 12.65
C GLY A 109 17.58 11.94 13.06
N GLN A 110 16.54 12.10 12.26
CA GLN A 110 15.43 12.98 12.56
C GLN A 110 14.14 12.20 12.80
N TRP A 111 13.35 12.66 13.76
CA TRP A 111 12.04 12.08 14.01
C TRP A 111 11.04 12.55 12.96
N VAL A 112 10.29 11.61 12.40
CA VAL A 112 9.23 11.90 11.44
C VAL A 112 7.91 11.39 11.96
N SER A 113 6.85 12.13 11.66
CA SER A 113 5.49 11.75 12.04
C SER A 113 4.84 10.96 10.92
N SER A 114 3.88 10.12 11.29
CA SER A 114 3.19 9.24 10.34
C SER A 114 1.69 9.46 10.38
N ARG A 115 1.03 9.11 9.27
CA ARG A 115 -0.42 9.05 9.16
C ARG A 115 -0.81 7.59 9.01
N HIS A 116 -1.77 7.15 9.81
CA HIS A 116 -2.26 5.77 9.81
C HIS A 116 -3.59 5.70 9.09
N PHE A 117 -3.67 4.87 8.08
CA PHE A 117 -4.87 4.62 7.30
C PHE A 117 -5.34 3.18 7.51
N LYS A 118 -6.65 2.98 7.42
CA LYS A 118 -7.25 1.66 7.62
C LYS A 118 -8.41 1.46 6.67
N MET A 119 -8.62 0.21 6.25
CA MET A 119 -9.82 -0.21 5.54
C MET A 119 -10.30 -1.51 6.15
N ILE A 120 -11.59 -1.61 6.44
CA ILE A 120 -12.20 -2.85 6.92
C ILE A 120 -12.92 -3.53 5.77
N LYS A 121 -12.97 -4.86 5.81
CA LYS A 121 -13.50 -5.68 4.72
C LYS A 121 -14.92 -5.31 4.32
N VAL A 122 -15.78 -5.04 5.28
CA VAL A 122 -17.18 -4.69 5.00
C VAL A 122 -17.29 -3.43 4.17
N ASN A 123 -16.39 -2.47 4.36
CA ASN A 123 -16.38 -1.24 3.57
C ASN A 123 -15.81 -1.48 2.18
N TYR A 124 -14.83 -2.37 2.06
CA TYR A 124 -14.26 -2.75 0.78
C TYR A 124 -15.31 -3.38 -0.15
N LEU A 125 -16.20 -4.19 0.44
CA LEU A 125 -17.21 -4.93 -0.33
C LEU A 125 -18.43 -4.09 -0.74
N LYS A 126 -18.53 -2.87 -0.24
CA LYS A 126 -19.66 -1.99 -0.58
C LYS A 126 -19.59 -1.47 -2.01
#